data_c9fd6e7c48be0f0d22cc0543ff635749
#
_entry.id   c9fd6e7c48be0f0d22cc0543ff635749
#
_cell.length_a   1.000
_cell.length_b   1.000
_cell.length_c   1.000
_cell.angle_alpha   90.00
_cell.angle_beta   90.00
_cell.angle_gamma   90.00
#
_symmetry.space_group_name_H-M   'P 1'
#
loop_
_entity.id
_entity.type
_entity.pdbx_description
1 polymer ?
#
loop_
_entity_poly.entity_id
_entity_poly.type
_entity_poly.pdbx_seq_one_letter_code
_entity_poly.pdbx_strand_id
1 'polypeptide(L)'
;RLPSLRCHYEMSSPSASFVQIKFDDIVFYENCGGGSFGSVYRARWISKDKEVAVKKLLKIENEAEILSVLSHRNIIQFYGAIVEAPNYGIVTEYASGGSLYDYLSSDESEEMDMGQIMTWAGEIARGMHYLHSEAPVKVIHRDLKSRNVVLSADKVLKICDFGASKFLTHTTHMSLVGTFPWMAPEVIQSLPVSETCDTFSYGVVLWEMLTREIPFKGLEGLQVAWLVVEKNERLTIPSGCPSSFAELMRNCWATEPKVRPVFKQILSTLDSMSNDSQLPQQCNSFLHNKAEWRCEIEATLERLKKLERDLSTKEQELKERERRLKMWERKLIEQSNSPVSSSLSCTLACRSTCRPSRTPPSRAVSERATKST
;
A
#
# COMPACT_ATOMS: atom_id res chain seq x y z
N ARG A 1 -23.33 -55.00 -10.60
CA ARG A 1 -23.29 -54.39 -9.24
C ARG A 1 -21.85 -54.39 -8.80
N LEU A 2 -21.19 -53.24 -8.92
CA LEU A 2 -19.85 -52.99 -8.39
C LEU A 2 -20.00 -52.18 -7.06
N PRO A 3 -19.25 -52.49 -6.02
CA PRO A 3 -19.31 -51.73 -4.76
C PRO A 3 -18.51 -50.47 -4.87
N SER A 4 -19.14 -49.36 -4.47
CA SER A 4 -18.51 -48.05 -4.36
C SER A 4 -17.54 -48.06 -3.18
N LEU A 5 -16.25 -48.00 -3.44
CA LEU A 5 -15.22 -47.64 -2.45
C LEU A 5 -15.25 -46.12 -2.24
N ARG A 6 -15.93 -45.72 -1.17
CA ARG A 6 -15.74 -44.37 -0.59
C ARG A 6 -14.40 -44.40 0.17
N CYS A 7 -13.37 -43.86 -0.46
CA CYS A 7 -12.16 -43.51 0.23
C CYS A 7 -12.45 -42.26 1.09
N HIS A 8 -12.66 -42.45 2.38
CA HIS A 8 -12.56 -41.37 3.37
C HIS A 8 -11.09 -40.98 3.46
N TYR A 9 -10.72 -39.92 2.76
CA TYR A 9 -9.50 -39.18 3.07
C TYR A 9 -9.76 -38.39 4.36
N GLU A 10 -9.40 -38.98 5.50
CA GLU A 10 -9.17 -38.20 6.72
C GLU A 10 -7.98 -37.29 6.43
N MET A 11 -8.25 -36.03 6.16
CA MET A 11 -7.23 -35.01 6.21
C MET A 11 -6.78 -34.90 7.66
N SER A 12 -5.70 -35.59 7.99
CA SER A 12 -4.92 -35.30 9.20
C SER A 12 -4.54 -33.83 9.14
N SER A 13 -5.06 -33.04 10.09
CA SER A 13 -4.63 -31.67 10.32
C SER A 13 -3.10 -31.68 10.44
N PRO A 14 -2.36 -30.82 9.70
CA PRO A 14 -0.92 -30.73 9.86
C PRO A 14 -0.65 -30.40 11.32
N SER A 15 0.15 -31.22 12.00
CA SER A 15 0.62 -30.94 13.36
C SER A 15 1.31 -29.57 13.32
N ALA A 16 0.79 -28.62 14.10
CA ALA A 16 1.35 -27.28 14.18
C ALA A 16 2.86 -27.39 14.50
N SER A 17 3.69 -26.86 13.61
CA SER A 17 5.16 -26.92 13.72
C SER A 17 5.73 -25.95 14.75
N PHE A 18 4.89 -25.28 15.56
CA PHE A 18 5.26 -24.27 16.54
C PHE A 18 4.75 -24.60 17.96
N VAL A 19 5.30 -23.90 18.95
CA VAL A 19 4.91 -24.04 20.36
C VAL A 19 3.47 -23.57 20.55
N GLN A 20 2.63 -24.48 21.08
CA GLN A 20 1.27 -24.15 21.51
C GLN A 20 1.30 -23.66 22.95
N ILE A 21 0.74 -22.47 23.19
CA ILE A 21 0.70 -21.82 24.51
C ILE A 21 -0.74 -21.88 25.00
N LYS A 22 -0.95 -22.29 26.25
CA LYS A 22 -2.29 -22.32 26.86
C LYS A 22 -2.77 -20.90 27.11
N PHE A 23 -4.04 -20.66 26.90
CA PHE A 23 -4.66 -19.35 27.16
C PHE A 23 -4.51 -18.94 28.63
N ASP A 24 -4.70 -19.88 29.57
CA ASP A 24 -4.60 -19.63 31.00
C ASP A 24 -3.15 -19.37 31.49
N ASP A 25 -2.15 -19.63 30.64
CA ASP A 25 -0.74 -19.32 30.93
C ASP A 25 -0.35 -17.87 30.56
N ILE A 26 -1.34 -17.06 30.09
CA ILE A 26 -1.15 -15.67 29.70
C ILE A 26 -2.03 -14.75 30.56
N VAL A 27 -1.39 -13.78 31.21
CA VAL A 27 -2.08 -12.66 31.87
C VAL A 27 -2.00 -11.43 30.98
N PHE A 28 -3.15 -10.96 30.52
CA PHE A 28 -3.26 -9.78 29.65
C PHE A 28 -3.24 -8.49 30.47
N TYR A 29 -2.54 -7.50 29.96
CA TYR A 29 -2.50 -6.13 30.47
C TYR A 29 -3.18 -5.18 29.48
N GLU A 30 -2.61 -3.99 29.26
CA GLU A 30 -3.17 -2.98 28.37
C GLU A 30 -3.06 -3.36 26.89
N ASN A 31 -3.97 -2.78 26.12
CA ASN A 31 -3.89 -2.81 24.67
C ASN A 31 -2.79 -1.85 24.20
N CYS A 32 -1.78 -2.37 23.48
CA CYS A 32 -0.65 -1.60 22.96
C CYS A 32 -0.84 -1.16 21.52
N GLY A 33 -1.87 -1.65 20.84
CA GLY A 33 -2.13 -1.31 19.45
C GLY A 33 -3.23 -2.16 18.84
N GLY A 34 -3.85 -1.63 17.81
CA GLY A 34 -4.82 -2.32 16.97
C GLY A 34 -4.46 -2.11 15.51
N GLY A 35 -4.35 -3.17 14.75
CA GLY A 35 -4.14 -3.16 13.32
C GLY A 35 -5.33 -3.75 12.57
N SER A 36 -5.25 -3.74 11.24
CA SER A 36 -6.27 -4.33 10.36
C SER A 36 -6.54 -5.82 10.62
N PHE A 37 -5.63 -6.50 11.35
CA PHE A 37 -5.63 -7.95 11.54
C PHE A 37 -5.79 -8.39 13.00
N GLY A 38 -6.06 -7.49 13.95
CA GLY A 38 -6.29 -7.83 15.35
C GLY A 38 -5.80 -6.76 16.34
N SER A 39 -6.10 -6.97 17.62
CA SER A 39 -5.63 -6.13 18.72
C SER A 39 -4.43 -6.76 19.40
N VAL A 40 -3.39 -5.96 19.67
CA VAL A 40 -2.16 -6.41 20.34
C VAL A 40 -2.18 -5.94 21.79
N TYR A 41 -1.90 -6.86 22.70
CA TYR A 41 -1.86 -6.62 24.14
C TYR A 41 -0.48 -6.89 24.69
N ARG A 42 -0.02 -6.05 25.61
CA ARG A 42 1.05 -6.42 26.53
C ARG A 42 0.52 -7.51 27.46
N ALA A 43 1.33 -8.51 27.73
CA ALA A 43 0.92 -9.63 28.55
C ALA A 43 2.14 -10.26 29.29
N ARG A 44 1.87 -11.09 30.28
CA ARG A 44 2.89 -11.91 30.96
C ARG A 44 2.64 -13.37 30.67
N TRP A 45 3.67 -14.06 30.21
CA TRP A 45 3.68 -15.51 30.09
C TRP A 45 4.12 -16.12 31.42
N ILE A 46 3.16 -16.67 32.17
CA ILE A 46 3.34 -17.07 33.59
C ILE A 46 4.42 -18.10 33.73
N SER A 47 4.33 -19.23 33.01
CA SER A 47 5.25 -20.37 33.16
C SER A 47 6.69 -20.06 32.75
N LYS A 48 6.91 -19.02 31.94
CA LYS A 48 8.23 -18.55 31.52
C LYS A 48 8.68 -17.28 32.21
N ASP A 49 7.84 -16.72 33.07
CA ASP A 49 8.07 -15.45 33.79
C ASP A 49 8.54 -14.33 32.83
N LYS A 50 7.89 -14.23 31.68
CA LYS A 50 8.34 -13.37 30.58
C LYS A 50 7.26 -12.39 30.14
N GLU A 51 7.66 -11.14 29.91
CA GLU A 51 6.80 -10.15 29.26
C GLU A 51 6.73 -10.44 27.76
N VAL A 52 5.52 -10.43 27.21
CA VAL A 52 5.24 -10.79 25.81
C VAL A 52 4.21 -9.85 25.20
N ALA A 53 4.16 -9.79 23.88
CA ALA A 53 3.05 -9.22 23.13
C ALA A 53 2.16 -10.34 22.61
N VAL A 54 0.85 -10.17 22.73
CA VAL A 54 -0.14 -11.14 22.24
C VAL A 54 -1.08 -10.43 21.27
N LYS A 55 -1.02 -10.82 20.00
CA LYS A 55 -1.95 -10.40 18.96
C LYS A 55 -3.14 -11.34 18.97
N LYS A 56 -4.31 -10.84 19.42
CA LYS A 56 -5.57 -11.60 19.39
C LYS A 56 -6.11 -11.68 17.98
N LEU A 57 -6.50 -12.87 17.55
CA LEU A 57 -7.02 -13.17 16.21
C LEU A 57 -8.40 -13.80 16.31
N LEU A 58 -9.20 -13.71 15.25
CA LEU A 58 -10.46 -14.43 15.13
C LEU A 58 -10.25 -15.91 14.81
N LYS A 59 -9.15 -16.23 14.14
CA LYS A 59 -8.73 -17.61 13.80
C LYS A 59 -7.20 -17.62 13.64
N ILE A 60 -6.58 -18.78 13.82
CA ILE A 60 -5.17 -18.94 13.47
C ILE A 60 -5.06 -18.91 11.94
N GLU A 61 -4.25 -17.99 11.46
CA GLU A 61 -3.96 -17.80 10.05
C GLU A 61 -2.50 -18.19 9.74
N ASN A 62 -2.09 -18.11 8.49
CA ASN A 62 -0.73 -18.42 8.03
C ASN A 62 0.36 -17.57 8.70
N GLU A 63 -0.01 -16.48 9.39
CA GLU A 63 0.94 -15.59 10.08
C GLU A 63 1.77 -16.36 11.14
N ALA A 64 1.16 -17.25 11.91
CA ALA A 64 1.87 -18.07 12.89
C ALA A 64 2.86 -19.04 12.22
N GLU A 65 2.49 -19.63 11.10
CA GLU A 65 3.36 -20.52 10.32
C GLU A 65 4.55 -19.77 9.74
N ILE A 66 4.32 -18.58 9.18
CA ILE A 66 5.39 -17.72 8.65
C ILE A 66 6.35 -17.34 9.77
N LEU A 67 5.84 -16.82 10.88
CA LEU A 67 6.66 -16.39 12.01
C LEU A 67 7.45 -17.54 12.65
N SER A 68 6.92 -18.76 12.65
CA SER A 68 7.56 -19.91 13.28
C SER A 68 8.90 -20.32 12.65
N VAL A 69 9.12 -19.98 11.40
CA VAL A 69 10.36 -20.30 10.66
C VAL A 69 11.33 -19.11 10.58
N LEU A 70 10.94 -17.94 11.09
CA LEU A 70 11.76 -16.73 11.04
C LEU A 70 12.57 -16.55 12.32
N SER A 71 13.86 -16.24 12.18
CA SER A 71 14.76 -15.92 13.28
C SER A 71 15.82 -14.94 12.81
N HIS A 72 15.66 -13.66 13.15
CA HIS A 72 16.60 -12.60 12.79
C HIS A 72 16.52 -11.43 13.77
N ARG A 73 17.64 -10.74 14.05
CA ARG A 73 17.71 -9.63 15.00
C ARG A 73 16.67 -8.51 14.73
N ASN A 74 16.42 -8.23 13.46
CA ASN A 74 15.52 -7.16 13.02
C ASN A 74 14.13 -7.66 12.59
N ILE A 75 13.76 -8.88 13.02
CA ILE A 75 12.41 -9.43 12.89
C ILE A 75 11.88 -9.74 14.29
N ILE A 76 10.60 -9.46 14.53
CA ILE A 76 9.97 -9.75 15.81
C ILE A 76 10.12 -11.24 16.16
N GLN A 77 10.59 -11.54 17.36
CA GLN A 77 10.79 -12.93 17.79
C GLN A 77 9.46 -13.57 18.13
N PHE A 78 9.12 -14.63 17.42
CA PHE A 78 7.96 -15.46 17.69
C PHE A 78 8.26 -16.47 18.82
N TYR A 79 7.31 -16.65 19.75
CA TYR A 79 7.42 -17.60 20.84
C TYR A 79 6.45 -18.77 20.70
N GLY A 80 5.28 -18.55 20.13
CA GLY A 80 4.26 -19.57 19.95
C GLY A 80 2.90 -18.96 19.67
N ALA A 81 1.88 -19.81 19.65
CA ALA A 81 0.52 -19.37 19.42
C ALA A 81 -0.47 -20.05 20.40
N ILE A 82 -1.53 -19.30 20.74
CA ILE A 82 -2.71 -19.81 21.44
C ILE A 82 -3.67 -20.31 20.36
N VAL A 83 -4.00 -21.60 20.41
CA VAL A 83 -4.87 -22.26 19.40
C VAL A 83 -6.19 -22.75 20.00
N GLU A 84 -6.49 -22.35 21.23
CA GLU A 84 -7.70 -22.74 21.97
C GLU A 84 -8.90 -21.87 21.56
N ALA A 85 -9.89 -22.46 20.92
CA ALA A 85 -11.12 -21.74 20.54
C ALA A 85 -11.89 -21.29 21.80
N PRO A 86 -12.42 -20.06 21.85
CA PRO A 86 -12.38 -18.99 20.84
C PRO A 86 -11.15 -18.05 20.94
N ASN A 87 -10.18 -18.38 21.77
CA ASN A 87 -9.08 -17.51 22.18
C ASN A 87 -7.83 -17.77 21.31
N TYR A 88 -7.87 -17.33 20.05
CA TYR A 88 -6.70 -17.45 19.18
C TYR A 88 -5.76 -16.26 19.34
N GLY A 89 -4.45 -16.51 19.36
CA GLY A 89 -3.46 -15.44 19.48
C GLY A 89 -2.05 -15.86 19.06
N ILE A 90 -1.28 -14.89 18.59
CA ILE A 90 0.14 -15.02 18.31
C ILE A 90 0.91 -14.38 19.45
N VAL A 91 1.88 -15.11 20.02
CA VAL A 91 2.71 -14.66 21.13
C VAL A 91 4.12 -14.38 20.63
N THR A 92 4.57 -13.15 20.83
CA THR A 92 5.88 -12.66 20.39
C THR A 92 6.63 -11.97 21.54
N GLU A 93 7.89 -11.60 21.30
CA GLU A 93 8.57 -10.66 22.20
C GLU A 93 7.79 -9.35 22.30
N TYR A 94 7.87 -8.71 23.45
CA TYR A 94 7.32 -7.38 23.68
C TYR A 94 8.38 -6.32 23.38
N ALA A 95 8.08 -5.41 22.48
CA ALA A 95 8.93 -4.29 22.11
C ALA A 95 8.49 -3.03 22.90
N SER A 96 9.19 -2.73 23.99
CA SER A 96 8.79 -1.70 24.95
C SER A 96 8.93 -0.26 24.44
N GLY A 97 9.69 -0.04 23.37
CA GLY A 97 9.87 1.28 22.76
C GLY A 97 8.72 1.73 21.85
N GLY A 98 7.66 0.92 21.70
CA GLY A 98 6.54 1.23 20.81
C GLY A 98 6.86 1.10 19.34
N SER A 99 6.02 1.67 18.47
CA SER A 99 6.26 1.66 17.02
C SER A 99 7.21 2.79 16.59
N LEU A 100 7.87 2.59 15.45
CA LEU A 100 8.66 3.65 14.80
C LEU A 100 7.79 4.88 14.50
N TYR A 101 6.52 4.67 14.12
CA TYR A 101 5.58 5.76 13.92
C TYR A 101 5.38 6.60 15.19
N ASP A 102 5.17 5.96 16.35
CA ASP A 102 4.97 6.65 17.62
C ASP A 102 6.22 7.43 18.00
N TYR A 103 7.40 6.83 17.84
CA TYR A 103 8.67 7.48 18.06
C TYR A 103 8.85 8.71 17.16
N LEU A 104 8.62 8.58 15.85
CA LEU A 104 8.76 9.68 14.88
C LEU A 104 7.76 10.82 15.14
N SER A 105 6.64 10.52 15.80
CA SER A 105 5.61 11.47 16.19
C SER A 105 5.87 12.12 17.57
N SER A 106 6.85 11.62 18.33
CA SER A 106 7.20 12.10 19.66
C SER A 106 8.26 13.20 19.61
N ASP A 107 8.38 13.95 20.70
CA ASP A 107 9.42 14.97 20.86
C ASP A 107 10.84 14.37 20.87
N GLU A 108 10.99 13.11 21.28
CA GLU A 108 12.29 12.40 21.24
C GLU A 108 12.87 12.33 19.82
N SER A 109 12.03 12.31 18.80
CA SER A 109 12.47 12.27 17.39
C SER A 109 13.20 13.56 16.97
N GLU A 110 13.04 14.65 17.72
CA GLU A 110 13.73 15.91 17.44
C GLU A 110 15.25 15.80 17.60
N GLU A 111 15.70 14.87 18.44
CA GLU A 111 17.12 14.61 18.69
C GLU A 111 17.72 13.58 17.73
N MET A 112 16.94 13.03 16.79
CA MET A 112 17.47 12.08 15.80
C MET A 112 18.54 12.75 14.94
N ASP A 113 19.69 12.15 14.94
CA ASP A 113 20.82 12.51 14.07
C ASP A 113 20.93 11.57 12.86
N MET A 114 21.88 11.89 12.01
CA MET A 114 22.19 11.07 10.85
C MET A 114 22.64 9.64 11.21
N GLY A 115 23.39 9.49 12.30
CA GLY A 115 23.85 8.19 12.77
C GLY A 115 22.68 7.26 13.12
N GLN A 116 21.67 7.80 13.79
CA GLN A 116 20.46 7.06 14.12
C GLN A 116 19.65 6.69 12.86
N ILE A 117 19.48 7.63 11.93
CA ILE A 117 18.77 7.40 10.66
C ILE A 117 19.46 6.29 9.87
N MET A 118 20.79 6.35 9.71
CA MET A 118 21.56 5.33 9.00
C MET A 118 21.49 3.96 9.68
N THR A 119 21.59 3.93 11.01
CA THR A 119 21.47 2.68 11.79
C THR A 119 20.12 2.03 11.56
N TRP A 120 19.04 2.78 11.70
CA TRP A 120 17.68 2.27 11.54
C TRP A 120 17.34 1.92 10.09
N ALA A 121 17.77 2.73 9.13
CA ALA A 121 17.65 2.40 7.71
C ALA A 121 18.33 1.04 7.39
N GLY A 122 19.54 0.83 7.92
CA GLY A 122 20.25 -0.44 7.79
C GLY A 122 19.58 -1.60 8.51
N GLU A 123 19.01 -1.39 9.69
CA GLU A 123 18.31 -2.43 10.46
C GLU A 123 17.07 -2.93 9.71
N ILE A 124 16.24 -2.02 9.19
CA ILE A 124 15.08 -2.40 8.36
C ILE A 124 15.54 -3.12 7.10
N ALA A 125 16.56 -2.58 6.42
CA ALA A 125 17.09 -3.20 5.19
C ALA A 125 17.66 -4.61 5.43
N ARG A 126 18.33 -4.87 6.56
CA ARG A 126 18.82 -6.21 6.95
C ARG A 126 17.68 -7.16 7.23
N GLY A 127 16.67 -6.72 7.99
CA GLY A 127 15.47 -7.54 8.24
C GLY A 127 14.74 -7.92 6.94
N MET A 128 14.59 -6.97 6.03
CA MET A 128 13.95 -7.21 4.74
C MET A 128 14.81 -8.08 3.81
N HIS A 129 16.13 -7.89 3.83
CA HIS A 129 17.04 -8.77 3.09
C HIS A 129 16.94 -10.21 3.58
N TYR A 130 16.92 -10.42 4.90
CA TYR A 130 16.69 -11.73 5.48
C TYR A 130 15.39 -12.36 4.96
N LEU A 131 14.26 -11.66 5.02
CA LEU A 131 12.97 -12.18 4.54
C LEU A 131 12.99 -12.59 3.07
N HIS A 132 13.68 -11.81 2.23
CA HIS A 132 13.69 -12.01 0.79
C HIS A 132 14.72 -13.04 0.30
N SER A 133 15.81 -13.29 1.06
CA SER A 133 16.97 -14.01 0.54
C SER A 133 17.58 -15.04 1.48
N GLU A 134 17.44 -14.89 2.79
CA GLU A 134 18.15 -15.71 3.77
C GLU A 134 17.21 -16.60 4.62
N ALA A 135 15.92 -16.22 4.74
CA ALA A 135 14.94 -17.01 5.47
C ALA A 135 14.75 -18.38 4.82
N PRO A 136 14.41 -19.43 5.62
CA PRO A 136 14.19 -20.79 5.12
C PRO A 136 13.17 -20.86 3.98
N VAL A 137 12.21 -19.93 3.98
CA VAL A 137 11.24 -19.74 2.90
C VAL A 137 11.19 -18.24 2.58
N LYS A 138 11.24 -17.89 1.31
CA LYS A 138 11.14 -16.50 0.86
C LYS A 138 9.79 -15.90 1.26
N VAL A 139 9.83 -14.80 1.99
CA VAL A 139 8.66 -14.09 2.49
C VAL A 139 8.63 -12.68 1.92
N ILE A 140 7.54 -12.28 1.27
CA ILE A 140 7.25 -10.89 0.90
C ILE A 140 6.35 -10.33 1.98
N HIS A 141 6.73 -9.21 2.61
CA HIS A 141 6.01 -8.62 3.74
C HIS A 141 4.69 -7.98 3.32
N ARG A 142 4.71 -7.16 2.27
CA ARG A 142 3.57 -6.51 1.61
C ARG A 142 2.85 -5.41 2.43
N ASP A 143 3.18 -5.24 3.70
CA ASP A 143 2.62 -4.19 4.57
C ASP A 143 3.73 -3.51 5.42
N LEU A 144 4.91 -3.29 4.83
CA LEU A 144 5.98 -2.55 5.50
C LEU A 144 5.58 -1.08 5.63
N LYS A 145 5.54 -0.58 6.86
CA LYS A 145 5.23 0.81 7.23
C LYS A 145 5.79 1.10 8.62
N SER A 146 5.95 2.37 8.99
CA SER A 146 6.50 2.76 10.29
C SER A 146 5.72 2.21 11.49
N ARG A 147 4.41 1.95 11.35
CA ARG A 147 3.58 1.31 12.38
C ARG A 147 3.87 -0.19 12.57
N ASN A 148 4.43 -0.85 11.57
CA ASN A 148 4.80 -2.28 11.57
C ASN A 148 6.29 -2.50 11.80
N VAL A 149 6.99 -1.47 12.27
CA VAL A 149 8.36 -1.53 12.75
C VAL A 149 8.35 -1.05 14.19
N VAL A 150 8.81 -1.90 15.12
CA VAL A 150 8.78 -1.64 16.57
C VAL A 150 10.18 -1.54 17.13
N LEU A 151 10.32 -0.85 18.26
CA LEU A 151 11.58 -0.62 18.97
C LEU A 151 11.68 -1.53 20.19
N SER A 152 12.77 -2.28 20.28
CA SER A 152 13.14 -2.95 21.52
C SER A 152 13.55 -1.94 22.61
N ALA A 153 13.76 -2.42 23.84
CA ALA A 153 14.26 -1.60 24.95
C ALA A 153 15.61 -0.91 24.61
N ASP A 154 16.46 -1.57 23.81
CA ASP A 154 17.75 -1.05 23.34
C ASP A 154 17.65 -0.22 22.04
N LYS A 155 16.45 0.23 21.68
CA LYS A 155 16.17 0.99 20.45
C LYS A 155 16.59 0.27 19.15
N VAL A 156 16.60 -1.06 19.13
CA VAL A 156 16.79 -1.87 17.92
C VAL A 156 15.46 -2.03 17.22
N LEU A 157 15.43 -1.77 15.92
CA LEU A 157 14.23 -1.92 15.11
C LEU A 157 13.95 -3.39 14.77
N LYS A 158 12.68 -3.75 14.87
CA LYS A 158 12.16 -5.08 14.54
C LYS A 158 10.91 -4.96 13.68
N ILE A 159 10.91 -5.66 12.55
CA ILE A 159 9.77 -5.73 11.65
C ILE A 159 8.74 -6.69 12.24
N CYS A 160 7.48 -6.30 12.26
CA CYS A 160 6.37 -7.08 12.80
C CYS A 160 5.13 -7.02 11.89
N ASP A 161 4.05 -7.70 12.27
CA ASP A 161 2.77 -7.78 11.57
C ASP A 161 2.85 -8.45 10.18
N PHE A 162 2.95 -9.77 10.18
CA PHE A 162 3.02 -10.61 8.99
C PHE A 162 1.63 -11.06 8.47
N GLY A 163 0.55 -10.43 8.94
CA GLY A 163 -0.82 -10.77 8.54
C GLY A 163 -1.11 -10.61 7.04
N ALA A 164 -0.40 -9.72 6.37
CA ALA A 164 -0.46 -9.53 4.91
C ALA A 164 0.60 -10.33 4.15
N SER A 165 1.55 -10.94 4.85
CA SER A 165 2.70 -11.62 4.25
C SER A 165 2.30 -12.92 3.58
N LYS A 166 3.08 -13.34 2.59
CA LYS A 166 2.87 -14.59 1.86
C LYS A 166 4.16 -15.29 1.50
N PHE A 167 4.08 -16.61 1.57
CA PHE A 167 4.92 -17.46 0.75
C PHE A 167 4.55 -17.25 -0.74
N LEU A 168 5.51 -17.25 -1.63
CA LEU A 168 5.34 -16.95 -3.07
C LEU A 168 4.23 -17.73 -3.83
N THR A 169 3.47 -18.61 -3.16
CA THR A 169 2.60 -19.59 -3.80
C THR A 169 1.11 -19.25 -3.85
N HIS A 170 0.62 -18.19 -3.20
CA HIS A 170 -0.83 -17.94 -3.12
C HIS A 170 -1.26 -16.47 -3.32
N THR A 171 -2.31 -16.25 -4.14
CA THR A 171 -3.01 -14.96 -4.30
C THR A 171 -4.18 -14.86 -3.31
N THR A 172 -4.26 -13.81 -2.50
CA THR A 172 -5.45 -13.48 -1.68
C THR A 172 -5.71 -11.99 -1.65
N HIS A 173 -6.97 -11.61 -1.50
CA HIS A 173 -7.39 -10.22 -1.36
C HIS A 173 -7.01 -9.68 0.02
N MET A 174 -6.42 -8.47 0.06
CA MET A 174 -6.07 -7.75 1.29
C MET A 174 -7.16 -6.74 1.65
N SER A 175 -7.35 -6.51 2.96
CA SER A 175 -8.01 -5.29 3.44
C SER A 175 -7.05 -4.11 3.27
N LEU A 176 -7.35 -3.22 2.32
CA LEU A 176 -6.44 -2.15 1.87
C LEU A 176 -6.62 -0.83 2.63
N VAL A 177 -7.52 -0.77 3.61
CA VAL A 177 -7.89 0.49 4.27
C VAL A 177 -6.73 0.98 5.15
N GLY A 178 -6.20 2.17 4.84
CA GLY A 178 -5.23 2.89 5.67
C GLY A 178 -3.76 2.70 5.33
N THR A 179 -3.40 1.85 4.35
CA THR A 179 -2.00 1.53 4.03
C THR A 179 -1.54 2.09 2.67
N PHE A 180 -2.41 2.70 1.89
CA PHE A 180 -2.11 3.18 0.54
C PHE A 180 -0.84 4.05 0.39
N PRO A 181 -0.48 4.93 1.34
CA PRO A 181 0.74 5.73 1.24
C PRO A 181 2.04 4.93 1.09
N TRP A 182 2.09 3.70 1.63
CA TRP A 182 3.26 2.82 1.60
C TRP A 182 3.20 1.77 0.48
N MET A 183 2.06 1.65 -0.20
CA MET A 183 1.84 0.59 -1.18
C MET A 183 2.43 0.95 -2.54
N ALA A 184 3.13 -0.01 -3.14
CA ALA A 184 3.59 0.09 -4.52
C ALA A 184 2.40 0.11 -5.52
N PRO A 185 2.53 0.79 -6.67
CA PRO A 185 1.45 0.90 -7.66
C PRO A 185 0.86 -0.45 -8.08
N GLU A 186 1.70 -1.46 -8.33
CA GLU A 186 1.27 -2.81 -8.71
C GLU A 186 0.48 -3.52 -7.60
N VAL A 187 0.78 -3.23 -6.32
CA VAL A 187 0.04 -3.77 -5.18
C VAL A 187 -1.35 -3.14 -5.11
N ILE A 188 -1.44 -1.83 -5.28
CA ILE A 188 -2.72 -1.09 -5.34
C ILE A 188 -3.61 -1.61 -6.47
N GLN A 189 -3.02 -1.91 -7.62
CA GLN A 189 -3.71 -2.40 -8.81
C GLN A 189 -4.01 -3.90 -8.78
N SER A 190 -3.61 -4.62 -7.71
CA SER A 190 -3.75 -6.08 -7.60
C SER A 190 -3.07 -6.84 -8.75
N LEU A 191 -1.98 -6.30 -9.28
CA LEU A 191 -1.14 -6.94 -10.29
C LEU A 191 -0.19 -7.97 -9.65
N PRO A 192 0.48 -8.83 -10.43
CA PRO A 192 1.51 -9.72 -9.91
C PRO A 192 2.60 -8.96 -9.15
N VAL A 193 2.88 -9.39 -7.92
CA VAL A 193 3.76 -8.71 -6.97
C VAL A 193 5.06 -9.47 -6.81
N SER A 194 6.18 -8.76 -6.84
CA SER A 194 7.51 -9.25 -6.48
C SER A 194 7.96 -8.67 -5.13
N GLU A 195 9.10 -9.15 -4.62
CA GLU A 195 9.72 -8.63 -3.40
C GLU A 195 10.02 -7.13 -3.45
N THR A 196 10.16 -6.55 -4.63
CA THR A 196 10.47 -5.11 -4.78
C THR A 196 9.28 -4.20 -4.47
N CYS A 197 8.08 -4.75 -4.20
CA CYS A 197 7.01 -3.97 -3.59
C CYS A 197 7.38 -3.51 -2.17
N ASP A 198 8.11 -4.33 -1.42
CA ASP A 198 8.62 -3.97 -0.10
C ASP A 198 9.73 -2.90 -0.20
N THR A 199 10.48 -2.89 -1.29
CA THR A 199 11.44 -1.80 -1.59
C THR A 199 10.73 -0.45 -1.72
N PHE A 200 9.59 -0.42 -2.39
CA PHE A 200 8.79 0.81 -2.49
C PHE A 200 8.36 1.31 -1.10
N SER A 201 7.82 0.42 -0.28
CA SER A 201 7.40 0.70 1.09
C SER A 201 8.57 1.18 1.96
N TYR A 202 9.74 0.55 1.82
CA TYR A 202 10.97 0.96 2.50
C TYR A 202 11.36 2.41 2.18
N GLY A 203 11.26 2.81 0.92
CA GLY A 203 11.53 4.19 0.51
C GLY A 203 10.59 5.19 1.21
N VAL A 204 9.33 4.82 1.46
CA VAL A 204 8.40 5.66 2.22
C VAL A 204 8.80 5.73 3.69
N VAL A 205 9.17 4.62 4.33
CA VAL A 205 9.65 4.61 5.72
C VAL A 205 10.93 5.42 5.88
N LEU A 206 11.84 5.36 4.91
CA LEU A 206 13.05 6.20 4.90
C LEU A 206 12.70 7.69 4.83
N TRP A 207 11.73 8.07 4.01
CA TRP A 207 11.20 9.42 3.95
C TRP A 207 10.58 9.86 5.28
N GLU A 208 9.79 8.99 5.95
CA GLU A 208 9.24 9.27 7.29
C GLU A 208 10.36 9.54 8.32
N MET A 209 11.43 8.74 8.32
CA MET A 209 12.57 8.94 9.23
C MET A 209 13.31 10.27 8.99
N LEU A 210 13.44 10.68 7.72
CA LEU A 210 14.11 11.94 7.36
C LEU A 210 13.27 13.16 7.66
N THR A 211 11.97 13.10 7.39
CA THR A 211 11.09 14.27 7.49
C THR A 211 10.30 14.33 8.78
N ARG A 212 10.05 13.19 9.44
CA ARG A 212 9.12 13.05 10.58
C ARG A 212 7.71 13.55 10.25
N GLU A 213 7.34 13.50 8.99
CA GLU A 213 6.02 13.87 8.50
C GLU A 213 5.20 12.64 8.12
N ILE A 214 3.88 12.78 8.17
CA ILE A 214 2.95 11.71 7.76
C ILE A 214 2.85 11.69 6.24
N PRO A 215 3.07 10.53 5.58
CA PRO A 215 2.97 10.43 4.13
C PRO A 215 1.57 10.82 3.62
N PHE A 216 1.52 11.75 2.65
CA PHE A 216 0.28 12.28 2.06
C PHE A 216 -0.74 12.82 3.10
N LYS A 217 -0.25 13.50 4.14
CA LYS A 217 -1.05 14.04 5.25
C LYS A 217 -2.30 14.79 4.79
N GLY A 218 -3.46 14.33 5.28
CA GLY A 218 -4.76 14.97 5.02
C GLY A 218 -5.41 14.60 3.69
N LEU A 219 -4.86 13.61 2.96
CA LEU A 219 -5.52 12.98 1.83
C LEU A 219 -6.13 11.63 2.25
N GLU A 220 -7.29 11.29 1.69
CA GLU A 220 -7.90 9.99 1.93
C GLU A 220 -7.17 8.86 1.19
N GLY A 221 -7.25 7.63 1.74
CA GLY A 221 -6.51 6.49 1.19
C GLY A 221 -6.77 6.22 -0.29
N LEU A 222 -8.03 6.25 -0.73
CA LEU A 222 -8.37 6.03 -2.14
C LEU A 222 -7.85 7.15 -3.06
N GLN A 223 -7.77 8.38 -2.56
CA GLN A 223 -7.18 9.50 -3.29
C GLN A 223 -5.68 9.30 -3.46
N VAL A 224 -4.99 8.87 -2.39
CA VAL A 224 -3.57 8.52 -2.46
C VAL A 224 -3.34 7.40 -3.47
N ALA A 225 -4.17 6.35 -3.45
CA ALA A 225 -4.09 5.25 -4.41
C ALA A 225 -4.19 5.74 -5.86
N TRP A 226 -5.17 6.58 -6.15
CA TRP A 226 -5.34 7.16 -7.48
C TRP A 226 -4.17 8.07 -7.90
N LEU A 227 -3.67 8.92 -6.98
CA LEU A 227 -2.52 9.79 -7.24
C LEU A 227 -1.26 8.98 -7.57
N VAL A 228 -0.98 7.93 -6.80
CA VAL A 228 0.20 7.09 -6.97
C VAL A 228 0.15 6.29 -8.27
N VAL A 229 -1.03 5.76 -8.63
CA VAL A 229 -1.21 4.90 -9.81
C VAL A 229 -1.41 5.74 -11.08
N GLU A 230 -2.42 6.61 -11.10
CA GLU A 230 -2.84 7.29 -12.33
C GLU A 230 -2.03 8.57 -12.62
N LYS A 231 -1.58 9.26 -11.58
CA LYS A 231 -0.80 10.49 -11.72
C LYS A 231 0.70 10.29 -11.55
N ASN A 232 1.10 9.06 -11.18
CA ASN A 232 2.49 8.75 -10.85
C ASN A 232 3.10 9.71 -9.81
N GLU A 233 2.25 10.22 -8.90
CA GLU A 233 2.70 11.08 -7.81
C GLU A 233 3.51 10.28 -6.79
N ARG A 234 4.50 10.94 -6.22
CA ARG A 234 5.35 10.43 -5.14
C ARG A 234 5.45 11.47 -4.03
N LEU A 235 5.93 11.05 -2.87
CA LEU A 235 6.20 11.98 -1.78
C LEU A 235 7.24 13.04 -2.21
N THR A 236 7.05 14.27 -1.73
CA THR A 236 8.00 15.35 -2.01
C THR A 236 9.32 15.06 -1.31
N ILE A 237 10.38 14.95 -2.08
CA ILE A 237 11.75 14.96 -1.54
C ILE A 237 12.19 16.42 -1.50
N PRO A 238 12.39 17.00 -0.30
CA PRO A 238 12.78 18.41 -0.18
C PRO A 238 14.08 18.71 -0.94
N SER A 239 14.19 19.92 -1.49
CA SER A 239 15.34 20.35 -2.27
C SER A 239 16.66 20.31 -1.48
N GLY A 240 16.61 20.55 -0.17
CA GLY A 240 17.74 20.47 0.74
C GLY A 240 18.12 19.05 1.18
N CYS A 241 17.38 18.01 0.77
CA CYS A 241 17.70 16.64 1.14
C CYS A 241 19.05 16.20 0.55
N PRO A 242 19.93 15.55 1.33
CA PRO A 242 21.19 15.04 0.80
C PRO A 242 20.96 14.16 -0.44
N SER A 243 21.77 14.38 -1.47
CA SER A 243 21.57 13.78 -2.79
C SER A 243 21.53 12.26 -2.78
N SER A 244 22.37 11.62 -1.95
CA SER A 244 22.42 10.17 -1.79
C SER A 244 21.13 9.58 -1.22
N PHE A 245 20.51 10.22 -0.22
CA PHE A 245 19.19 9.83 0.28
C PHE A 245 18.10 10.07 -0.75
N ALA A 246 18.14 11.23 -1.42
CA ALA A 246 17.16 11.58 -2.45
C ALA A 246 17.19 10.57 -3.62
N GLU A 247 18.37 10.17 -4.05
CA GLU A 247 18.53 9.16 -5.11
C GLU A 247 18.06 7.78 -4.67
N LEU A 248 18.41 7.35 -3.44
CA LEU A 248 17.94 6.08 -2.90
C LEU A 248 16.40 6.02 -2.84
N MET A 249 15.75 7.08 -2.35
CA MET A 249 14.28 7.13 -2.30
C MET A 249 13.67 7.10 -3.70
N ARG A 250 14.20 7.87 -4.67
CA ARG A 250 13.70 7.86 -6.06
C ARG A 250 13.81 6.46 -6.68
N ASN A 251 14.93 5.78 -6.46
CA ASN A 251 15.14 4.43 -6.96
C ASN A 251 14.16 3.43 -6.32
N CYS A 252 13.90 3.56 -5.01
CA CYS A 252 12.88 2.74 -4.33
C CYS A 252 11.48 2.97 -4.90
N TRP A 253 11.15 4.18 -5.34
CA TRP A 253 9.83 4.55 -5.86
C TRP A 253 9.68 4.46 -7.37
N ALA A 254 10.60 3.82 -8.07
CA ALA A 254 10.47 3.58 -9.51
C ALA A 254 9.14 2.88 -9.81
N THR A 255 8.47 3.34 -10.87
CA THR A 255 7.16 2.79 -11.27
C THR A 255 7.29 1.33 -11.69
N GLU A 256 8.30 1.01 -12.47
CA GLU A 256 8.61 -0.35 -12.91
C GLU A 256 9.28 -1.14 -11.75
N PRO A 257 8.64 -2.22 -11.25
CA PRO A 257 9.17 -3.00 -10.12
C PRO A 257 10.58 -3.55 -10.32
N LYS A 258 10.93 -3.93 -11.55
CA LYS A 258 12.24 -4.53 -11.88
C LYS A 258 13.39 -3.54 -11.79
N VAL A 259 13.11 -2.24 -11.85
CA VAL A 259 14.12 -1.18 -11.76
C VAL A 259 14.46 -0.84 -10.31
N ARG A 260 13.55 -1.15 -9.38
CA ARG A 260 13.78 -0.91 -7.95
C ARG A 260 14.91 -1.79 -7.43
N PRO A 261 15.79 -1.25 -6.56
CA PRO A 261 16.88 -2.04 -5.98
C PRO A 261 16.34 -3.15 -5.06
N VAL A 262 16.99 -4.30 -5.06
CA VAL A 262 16.78 -5.33 -4.03
C VAL A 262 17.51 -4.93 -2.74
N PHE A 263 17.11 -5.48 -1.58
CA PHE A 263 17.67 -5.04 -0.30
C PHE A 263 19.17 -5.26 -0.16
N LYS A 264 19.76 -6.23 -0.84
CA LYS A 264 21.22 -6.38 -0.93
C LYS A 264 21.90 -5.14 -1.54
N GLN A 265 21.30 -4.59 -2.59
CA GLN A 265 21.80 -3.35 -3.23
C GLN A 265 21.61 -2.14 -2.34
N ILE A 266 20.46 -2.06 -1.64
CA ILE A 266 20.19 -1.00 -0.67
C ILE A 266 21.23 -1.01 0.45
N LEU A 267 21.56 -2.18 1.01
CA LEU A 267 22.60 -2.31 2.03
C LEU A 267 23.96 -1.83 1.51
N SER A 268 24.35 -2.23 0.30
CA SER A 268 25.59 -1.74 -0.31
C SER A 268 25.58 -0.21 -0.51
N THR A 269 24.44 0.36 -0.88
CA THR A 269 24.28 1.82 -1.01
C THR A 269 24.43 2.51 0.35
N LEU A 270 23.79 1.99 1.40
CA LEU A 270 23.91 2.53 2.76
C LEU A 270 25.35 2.43 3.28
N ASP A 271 26.05 1.34 3.01
CA ASP A 271 27.47 1.19 3.36
C ASP A 271 28.33 2.24 2.64
N SER A 272 28.08 2.50 1.37
CA SER A 272 28.76 3.56 0.62
C SER A 272 28.48 4.95 1.19
N MET A 273 27.21 5.21 1.56
CA MET A 273 26.79 6.46 2.20
C MET A 273 27.45 6.65 3.56
N SER A 274 27.62 5.60 4.34
CA SER A 274 28.30 5.65 5.65
C SER A 274 29.77 6.02 5.55
N ASN A 275 30.40 5.77 4.41
CA ASN A 275 31.79 6.12 4.13
C ASN A 275 31.96 7.54 3.53
N ASP A 276 30.85 8.23 3.22
CA ASP A 276 30.91 9.62 2.74
C ASP A 276 31.11 10.60 3.90
N SER A 277 32.30 11.20 3.96
CA SER A 277 32.67 12.16 5.00
C SER A 277 31.86 13.45 5.01
N GLN A 278 31.20 13.80 3.91
CA GLN A 278 30.38 15.01 3.79
C GLN A 278 28.92 14.78 4.19
N LEU A 279 28.45 13.54 4.13
CA LEU A 279 27.06 13.22 4.38
C LEU A 279 26.56 13.62 5.78
N PRO A 280 27.33 13.45 6.89
CA PRO A 280 26.90 13.93 8.21
C PRO A 280 26.61 15.43 8.26
N GLN A 281 27.47 16.23 7.62
CA GLN A 281 27.27 17.69 7.56
C GLN A 281 26.07 18.07 6.73
N GLN A 282 25.84 17.42 5.58
CA GLN A 282 24.67 17.64 4.73
C GLN A 282 23.39 17.28 5.47
N CYS A 283 23.34 16.12 6.15
CA CYS A 283 22.20 15.70 6.93
C CYS A 283 21.91 16.65 8.11
N ASN A 284 22.93 17.06 8.84
CA ASN A 284 22.76 18.02 9.93
C ASN A 284 22.19 19.34 9.42
N SER A 285 22.72 19.85 8.30
CA SER A 285 22.18 21.05 7.66
C SER A 285 20.70 20.87 7.26
N PHE A 286 20.36 19.75 6.65
CA PHE A 286 18.98 19.41 6.28
C PHE A 286 18.06 19.35 7.52
N LEU A 287 18.48 18.63 8.56
CA LEU A 287 17.68 18.47 9.78
C LEU A 287 17.46 19.79 10.53
N HIS A 288 18.39 20.76 10.44
CA HIS A 288 18.23 22.10 11.01
C HIS A 288 17.26 22.98 10.21
N ASN A 289 17.15 22.79 8.91
CA ASN A 289 16.33 23.62 8.01
C ASN A 289 14.87 23.16 7.92
N LYS A 290 14.27 22.66 9.01
CA LYS A 290 12.92 22.09 9.03
C LYS A 290 11.84 23.02 8.45
N ALA A 291 11.90 24.31 8.78
CA ALA A 291 10.89 25.25 8.33
C ALA A 291 10.82 25.34 6.80
N GLU A 292 12.00 25.31 6.14
CA GLU A 292 12.10 25.41 4.69
C GLU A 292 11.50 24.19 4.00
N TRP A 293 11.98 23.00 4.33
CA TRP A 293 11.51 21.80 3.65
C TRP A 293 10.08 21.37 4.03
N ARG A 294 9.58 21.76 5.21
CA ARG A 294 8.16 21.60 5.54
C ARG A 294 7.27 22.44 4.62
N CYS A 295 7.66 23.67 4.31
CA CYS A 295 6.93 24.48 3.33
C CYS A 295 6.86 23.83 1.95
N GLU A 296 7.93 23.17 1.49
CA GLU A 296 7.90 22.44 0.21
C GLU A 296 6.90 21.28 0.23
N ILE A 297 6.90 20.49 1.31
CA ILE A 297 5.94 19.38 1.50
C ILE A 297 4.51 19.92 1.55
N GLU A 298 4.25 20.95 2.35
CA GLU A 298 2.92 21.56 2.50
C GLU A 298 2.42 22.15 1.18
N ALA A 299 3.27 22.84 0.42
CA ALA A 299 2.91 23.39 -0.89
C ALA A 299 2.47 22.29 -1.86
N THR A 300 3.16 21.14 -1.85
CA THR A 300 2.75 19.99 -2.65
C THR A 300 1.42 19.41 -2.18
N LEU A 301 1.23 19.25 -0.87
CA LEU A 301 -0.03 18.73 -0.32
C LEU A 301 -1.22 19.65 -0.67
N GLU A 302 -1.05 20.97 -0.61
CA GLU A 302 -2.10 21.92 -1.01
C GLU A 302 -2.40 21.84 -2.54
N ARG A 303 -1.38 21.66 -3.37
CA ARG A 303 -1.56 21.39 -4.80
C ARG A 303 -2.39 20.14 -5.05
N LEU A 304 -2.08 19.04 -4.34
CA LEU A 304 -2.79 17.77 -4.46
C LEU A 304 -4.23 17.86 -3.96
N LYS A 305 -4.47 18.52 -2.83
CA LYS A 305 -5.82 18.78 -2.30
C LYS A 305 -6.65 19.66 -3.23
N LYS A 306 -6.02 20.64 -3.89
CA LYS A 306 -6.71 21.45 -4.89
C LYS A 306 -7.11 20.60 -6.10
N LEU A 307 -6.20 19.78 -6.61
CA LEU A 307 -6.50 18.86 -7.73
C LEU A 307 -7.66 17.92 -7.38
N GLU A 308 -7.72 17.42 -6.19
CA GLU A 308 -8.84 16.59 -5.69
C GLU A 308 -10.17 17.35 -5.71
N ARG A 309 -10.19 18.57 -5.17
CA ARG A 309 -11.41 19.41 -5.18
C ARG A 309 -11.89 19.69 -6.59
N ASP A 310 -10.98 20.01 -7.51
CA ASP A 310 -11.28 20.26 -8.91
C ASP A 310 -11.87 19.01 -9.59
N LEU A 311 -11.33 17.84 -9.29
CA LEU A 311 -11.83 16.56 -9.81
C LEU A 311 -13.20 16.20 -9.25
N SER A 312 -13.41 16.36 -7.94
CA SER A 312 -14.70 16.11 -7.28
C SER A 312 -15.80 17.00 -7.87
N THR A 313 -15.48 18.28 -8.11
CA THR A 313 -16.40 19.21 -8.78
C THR A 313 -16.77 18.74 -10.19
N LYS A 314 -15.79 18.34 -10.99
CA LYS A 314 -16.03 17.81 -12.34
C LYS A 314 -16.83 16.51 -12.32
N GLU A 315 -16.56 15.63 -11.37
CA GLU A 315 -17.33 14.39 -11.22
C GLU A 315 -18.82 14.69 -10.93
N GLN A 316 -19.09 15.66 -10.05
CA GLN A 316 -20.45 16.09 -9.75
C GLN A 316 -21.14 16.69 -10.99
N GLU A 317 -20.45 17.54 -11.75
CA GLU A 317 -20.95 18.11 -13.02
C GLU A 317 -21.28 17.00 -14.04
N LEU A 318 -20.40 16.00 -14.17
CA LEU A 318 -20.62 14.87 -15.08
C LEU A 318 -21.80 14.00 -14.66
N LYS A 319 -21.94 13.69 -13.36
CA LYS A 319 -23.09 12.95 -12.81
C LYS A 319 -24.42 13.69 -13.07
N GLU A 320 -24.43 15.01 -12.90
CA GLU A 320 -25.63 15.80 -13.18
C GLU A 320 -25.95 15.85 -14.68
N ARG A 321 -24.91 15.93 -15.54
CA ARG A 321 -25.09 15.87 -16.99
C ARG A 321 -25.61 14.51 -17.45
N GLU A 322 -25.09 13.42 -16.89
CA GLU A 322 -25.57 12.06 -17.13
C GLU A 322 -27.03 11.88 -16.71
N ARG A 323 -27.41 12.41 -15.53
CA ARG A 323 -28.80 12.40 -15.06
C ARG A 323 -29.73 13.13 -16.05
N ARG A 324 -29.31 14.31 -16.54
CA ARG A 324 -30.08 15.06 -17.53
C ARG A 324 -30.23 14.31 -18.84
N LEU A 325 -29.15 13.70 -19.33
CA LEU A 325 -29.19 12.87 -20.55
C LEU A 325 -30.14 11.68 -20.41
N LYS A 326 -30.09 10.95 -19.30
CA LYS A 326 -31.02 9.84 -19.02
C LYS A 326 -32.48 10.31 -18.95
N MET A 327 -32.74 11.51 -18.44
CA MET A 327 -34.11 12.09 -18.45
C MET A 327 -34.55 12.42 -19.85
N TRP A 328 -33.68 13.00 -20.70
CA TRP A 328 -34.01 13.31 -22.08
C TRP A 328 -34.26 12.04 -22.90
N GLU A 329 -33.44 11.04 -22.73
CA GLU A 329 -33.60 9.74 -23.38
C GLU A 329 -34.97 9.11 -23.05
N ARG A 330 -35.37 9.11 -21.77
CA ARG A 330 -36.71 8.64 -21.36
C ARG A 330 -37.84 9.42 -22.03
N LYS A 331 -37.74 10.77 -22.07
CA LYS A 331 -38.74 11.60 -22.73
C LYS A 331 -38.86 11.34 -24.23
N LEU A 332 -37.72 11.12 -24.90
CA LEU A 332 -37.71 10.75 -26.32
C LEU A 332 -38.37 9.40 -26.60
N ILE A 333 -38.10 8.41 -25.76
CA ILE A 333 -38.73 7.09 -25.83
C ILE A 333 -40.24 7.19 -25.57
N GLU A 334 -40.70 7.97 -24.57
CA GLU A 334 -42.11 8.22 -24.32
C GLU A 334 -42.79 8.92 -25.50
N GLN A 335 -42.16 9.93 -26.16
CA GLN A 335 -42.65 10.57 -27.32
C GLN A 335 -42.74 9.66 -28.56
N SER A 336 -41.75 8.76 -28.73
CA SER A 336 -41.78 7.79 -29.82
C SER A 336 -42.83 6.68 -29.64
N ASN A 337 -43.18 6.39 -28.40
CA ASN A 337 -44.20 5.36 -28.04
C ASN A 337 -45.63 5.97 -27.93
N SER A 338 -45.82 7.28 -28.07
CA SER A 338 -47.14 7.87 -28.10
C SER A 338 -47.86 7.48 -29.40
N PRO A 339 -49.08 6.87 -29.33
CA PRO A 339 -49.83 6.50 -30.53
C PRO A 339 -50.16 7.78 -31.27
N VAL A 340 -49.71 7.89 -32.51
CA VAL A 340 -50.14 8.91 -33.44
C VAL A 340 -51.63 8.73 -33.62
N SER A 341 -52.44 9.60 -33.01
CA SER A 341 -53.87 9.65 -33.28
C SER A 341 -54.05 10.02 -34.74
N SER A 342 -54.37 9.04 -35.54
CA SER A 342 -54.76 9.18 -36.93
C SER A 342 -56.12 9.89 -37.00
N SER A 343 -56.10 11.20 -37.21
CA SER A 343 -57.26 11.94 -37.73
C SER A 343 -56.77 12.76 -38.92
N LEU A 344 -56.64 12.07 -40.05
CA LEU A 344 -56.62 12.70 -41.36
C LEU A 344 -57.75 12.06 -42.15
N SER A 345 -58.91 12.73 -42.09
CA SER A 345 -59.98 12.54 -43.06
C SER A 345 -59.50 12.94 -44.45
N CYS A 346 -59.71 11.98 -45.34
CA CYS A 346 -59.46 12.01 -46.73
C CYS A 346 -60.36 13.09 -47.44
N THR A 347 -59.77 13.97 -48.25
CA THR A 347 -60.44 14.56 -49.38
C THR A 347 -59.53 14.55 -50.57
N LEU A 348 -59.91 13.74 -51.55
CA LEU A 348 -59.33 13.66 -52.88
C LEU A 348 -59.56 14.99 -53.64
N ALA A 349 -58.53 15.47 -54.35
CA ALA A 349 -58.71 16.11 -55.64
C ALA A 349 -57.47 15.92 -56.47
N CYS A 350 -57.66 15.31 -57.62
CA CYS A 350 -56.81 15.03 -58.73
C CYS A 350 -56.31 16.29 -59.44
N ARG A 351 -55.08 16.34 -59.95
CA ARG A 351 -54.70 16.59 -61.34
C ARG A 351 -53.19 16.75 -61.53
N SER A 352 -52.65 15.78 -62.18
CA SER A 352 -51.85 15.72 -63.42
C SER A 352 -50.93 16.95 -63.72
N THR A 353 -49.62 16.72 -63.89
CA THR A 353 -48.88 16.58 -65.10
C THR A 353 -47.39 16.89 -64.95
N CYS A 354 -46.63 16.11 -65.67
CA CYS A 354 -45.32 16.38 -66.28
C CYS A 354 -44.03 16.23 -65.53
N ARG A 355 -43.33 15.24 -66.00
CA ARG A 355 -41.89 14.90 -65.98
C ARG A 355 -41.04 15.92 -66.79
N PRO A 356 -39.69 15.71 -66.96
CA PRO A 356 -38.58 15.25 -66.07
C PRO A 356 -37.29 16.06 -66.30
N SER A 357 -36.21 15.60 -65.65
CA SER A 357 -34.78 15.65 -66.04
C SER A 357 -33.87 16.57 -65.23
N ARG A 358 -32.86 16.15 -64.68
CA ARG A 358 -31.52 15.71 -65.09
C ARG A 358 -30.58 15.54 -63.87
N THR A 359 -29.87 14.47 -63.88
CA THR A 359 -28.67 14.18 -63.04
C THR A 359 -27.42 14.87 -63.65
N PRO A 360 -26.20 14.61 -63.11
CA PRO A 360 -25.41 15.38 -62.15
C PRO A 360 -24.17 16.02 -62.79
N PRO A 361 -23.18 16.49 -62.09
CA PRO A 361 -21.95 15.70 -62.04
C PRO A 361 -21.11 15.76 -60.78
N SER A 362 -20.36 14.71 -60.64
CA SER A 362 -19.21 14.43 -59.80
C SER A 362 -17.98 15.30 -60.12
N ARG A 363 -17.13 15.50 -59.10
CA ARG A 363 -15.65 15.61 -59.19
C ARG A 363 -15.15 15.64 -57.74
N ALA A 364 -14.49 14.64 -57.23
CA ALA A 364 -13.14 14.13 -57.50
C ALA A 364 -12.01 14.99 -56.94
N VAL A 365 -11.36 14.44 -55.93
CA VAL A 365 -9.90 14.32 -55.68
C VAL A 365 -9.08 15.63 -55.52
N SER A 366 -8.42 15.74 -54.36
CA SER A 366 -6.96 15.93 -54.35
C SER A 366 -6.35 15.66 -52.97
N GLU A 367 -5.58 14.59 -52.90
CA GLU A 367 -4.48 14.40 -51.95
C GLU A 367 -3.46 15.53 -52.07
N ARG A 368 -2.88 15.94 -50.96
CA ARG A 368 -1.43 16.23 -50.92
C ARG A 368 -0.88 16.08 -49.53
N ALA A 369 -0.05 15.08 -49.42
CA ALA A 369 0.97 14.97 -48.38
C ALA A 369 2.08 16.01 -48.64
N THR A 370 2.63 16.58 -47.59
CA THR A 370 4.03 17.04 -47.58
C THR A 370 4.66 16.77 -46.21
N LYS A 371 5.78 16.09 -46.30
CA LYS A 371 6.80 15.84 -45.29
C LYS A 371 7.62 17.10 -45.00
N SER A 372 8.40 16.95 -43.89
CA SER A 372 9.63 17.68 -43.50
C SER A 372 9.37 18.95 -42.67
N THR A 373 9.97 19.10 -41.54
CA THR A 373 11.32 18.81 -41.04
C THR A 373 11.23 18.47 -39.55
#